data_bd77c6174b8388927e820e624f1d035f
#
_entry.id   bd77c6174b8388927e820e624f1d035f
#
_cell.length_a   1.000
_cell.length_b   1.000
_cell.length_c   1.000
_cell.angle_alpha   90.00
_cell.angle_beta   90.00
_cell.angle_gamma   90.00
#
_symmetry.space_group_name_H-M   'P 1'
#
loop_
_entity.id
_entity.type
_entity.pdbx_description
1 polymer ?
#
loop_
_entity_poly.entity_id
_entity_poly.type
_entity_poly.pdbx_seq_one_letter_code
_entity_poly.pdbx_strand_id
1 'polypeptide(L)'
;PKKIFMHCSVDALGHSMESYLSATRGNEIARAVGYRAIGLILDGYTEIIQKGDTVLPQLMKQFLTASCLSGMAVNNGGAGPVHALAYPLGEVYHMSHGESIYQFLVPVLKHYESKNDGKYLRELKDLIRIYLRKAGLDDADAFDGLGVMLNMIYPARRLREAGMQESDIAPFTANVFAEKQRLLAASYAEFMPQDACRI
;
A
#
# COMPACT_ATOMS: atom_id res chain seq x y z
N PRO A 1 9.99 -4.80 -17.41
CA PRO A 1 10.57 -5.69 -16.41
C PRO A 1 9.62 -5.87 -15.21
N LYS A 2 9.51 -7.08 -14.66
CA LYS A 2 8.58 -7.42 -13.56
C LYS A 2 8.77 -6.51 -12.33
N LYS A 3 9.99 -6.15 -12.00
CA LYS A 3 10.32 -5.21 -10.92
C LYS A 3 9.59 -3.87 -11.09
N ILE A 4 9.68 -3.26 -12.27
CA ILE A 4 9.04 -1.97 -12.54
C ILE A 4 7.52 -2.11 -12.48
N PHE A 5 6.96 -3.15 -13.10
CA PHE A 5 5.53 -3.46 -13.00
C PHE A 5 5.07 -3.54 -11.55
N MET A 6 5.77 -4.31 -10.71
CA MET A 6 5.41 -4.47 -9.31
C MET A 6 5.45 -3.15 -8.55
N HIS A 7 6.53 -2.38 -8.69
CA HIS A 7 6.65 -1.11 -7.99
C HIS A 7 5.55 -0.11 -8.40
N CYS A 8 5.24 -0.01 -9.69
CA CYS A 8 4.14 0.86 -10.15
C CYS A 8 2.77 0.38 -9.68
N SER A 9 2.52 -0.93 -9.67
CA SER A 9 1.22 -1.46 -9.25
C SER A 9 1.01 -1.40 -7.74
N VAL A 10 2.07 -1.57 -6.93
CA VAL A 10 2.01 -1.38 -5.47
C VAL A 10 1.83 0.09 -5.11
N ASP A 11 2.47 1.01 -5.83
CA ASP A 11 2.26 2.44 -5.65
C ASP A 11 0.79 2.83 -5.92
N ALA A 12 0.23 2.35 -7.04
CA ALA A 12 -1.18 2.55 -7.34
C ALA A 12 -2.11 1.92 -6.29
N LEU A 13 -1.75 0.76 -5.73
CA LEU A 13 -2.48 0.12 -4.65
C LEU A 13 -2.43 0.97 -3.37
N GLY A 14 -1.24 1.46 -3.00
CA GLY A 14 -1.03 2.37 -1.86
C GLY A 14 -1.85 3.64 -1.97
N HIS A 15 -1.80 4.33 -3.11
CA HIS A 15 -2.61 5.51 -3.40
C HIS A 15 -4.11 5.23 -3.20
N SER A 16 -4.60 4.12 -3.75
CA SER A 16 -6.02 3.75 -3.68
C SER A 16 -6.46 3.43 -2.26
N MET A 17 -5.67 2.65 -1.51
CA MET A 17 -5.99 2.26 -0.13
C MET A 17 -5.93 3.45 0.82
N GLU A 18 -4.91 4.29 0.74
CA GLU A 18 -4.80 5.47 1.60
C GLU A 18 -5.90 6.51 1.30
N SER A 19 -6.20 6.74 0.02
CA SER A 19 -7.30 7.64 -0.36
C SER A 19 -8.65 7.13 0.09
N TYR A 20 -8.89 5.82 0.00
CA TYR A 20 -10.11 5.17 0.48
C TYR A 20 -10.28 5.32 1.99
N LEU A 21 -9.20 5.16 2.75
CA LEU A 21 -9.16 5.22 4.21
C LEU A 21 -8.97 6.64 4.77
N SER A 22 -8.63 7.63 3.95
CA SER A 22 -8.25 8.97 4.41
C SER A 22 -9.30 9.57 5.36
N ALA A 23 -8.87 9.91 6.58
CA ALA A 23 -9.73 10.49 7.60
C ALA A 23 -10.12 11.95 7.32
N THR A 24 -9.21 12.72 6.72
CA THR A 24 -9.41 14.16 6.53
C THR A 24 -9.90 14.56 5.13
N ARG A 25 -9.58 13.76 4.11
CA ARG A 25 -9.90 14.06 2.71
C ARG A 25 -10.77 12.99 2.04
N GLY A 26 -11.01 11.87 2.73
CA GLY A 26 -11.84 10.78 2.20
C GLY A 26 -13.26 11.26 1.88
N ASN A 27 -13.67 11.06 0.64
CA ASN A 27 -15.00 11.44 0.12
C ASN A 27 -15.52 10.33 -0.81
N GLU A 28 -16.79 10.43 -1.19
CA GLU A 28 -17.46 9.39 -2.00
C GLU A 28 -16.76 9.14 -3.34
N ILE A 29 -16.23 10.18 -3.98
CA ILE A 29 -15.52 10.03 -5.27
C ILE A 29 -14.23 9.26 -5.06
N ALA A 30 -13.38 9.70 -4.11
CA ALA A 30 -12.12 9.03 -3.79
C ALA A 30 -12.34 7.55 -3.42
N ARG A 31 -13.37 7.28 -2.61
CA ARG A 31 -13.72 5.92 -2.19
C ARG A 31 -14.21 5.06 -3.34
N ALA A 32 -15.13 5.57 -4.16
CA ALA A 32 -15.68 4.80 -5.28
C ALA A 32 -14.59 4.41 -6.29
N VAL A 33 -13.76 5.37 -6.74
CA VAL A 33 -12.71 5.08 -7.72
C VAL A 33 -11.54 4.30 -7.10
N GLY A 34 -11.18 4.58 -5.84
CA GLY A 34 -10.14 3.86 -5.11
C GLY A 34 -10.51 2.39 -4.88
N TYR A 35 -11.72 2.12 -4.41
CA TYR A 35 -12.22 0.75 -4.22
C TYR A 35 -12.20 -0.05 -5.53
N ARG A 36 -12.60 0.59 -6.64
CA ARG A 36 -12.54 -0.03 -7.97
C ARG A 36 -11.10 -0.31 -8.40
N ALA A 37 -10.19 0.62 -8.18
CA ALA A 37 -8.77 0.45 -8.51
C ALA A 37 -8.14 -0.70 -7.71
N ILE A 38 -8.40 -0.78 -6.40
CA ILE A 38 -7.95 -1.88 -5.53
C ILE A 38 -8.42 -3.22 -6.10
N GLY A 39 -9.72 -3.35 -6.41
CA GLY A 39 -10.28 -4.56 -6.96
C GLY A 39 -9.63 -4.99 -8.27
N LEU A 40 -9.36 -4.05 -9.18
CA LEU A 40 -8.66 -4.35 -10.44
C LEU A 40 -7.22 -4.83 -10.22
N ILE A 41 -6.49 -4.21 -9.30
CA ILE A 41 -5.10 -4.60 -9.00
C ILE A 41 -5.07 -6.00 -8.38
N LEU A 42 -5.89 -6.26 -7.36
CA LEU A 42 -5.95 -7.55 -6.68
C LEU A 42 -6.43 -8.68 -7.60
N ASP A 43 -7.37 -8.38 -8.51
CA ASP A 43 -7.80 -9.34 -9.54
C ASP A 43 -6.64 -9.71 -10.48
N GLY A 44 -5.90 -8.69 -10.95
CA GLY A 44 -4.72 -8.92 -11.77
C GLY A 44 -3.63 -9.72 -11.04
N TYR A 45 -3.40 -9.45 -9.76
CA TYR A 45 -2.47 -10.24 -8.94
C TYR A 45 -2.92 -11.70 -8.80
N THR A 46 -4.21 -11.93 -8.62
CA THR A 46 -4.77 -13.29 -8.61
C THR A 46 -4.48 -14.04 -9.90
N GLU A 47 -4.68 -13.39 -11.05
CA GLU A 47 -4.39 -13.98 -12.36
C GLU A 47 -2.89 -14.32 -12.52
N ILE A 48 -2.00 -13.44 -12.05
CA ILE A 48 -0.55 -13.68 -12.09
C ILE A 48 -0.17 -14.88 -11.21
N ILE A 49 -0.72 -14.98 -10.01
CA ILE A 49 -0.46 -16.09 -9.08
C ILE A 49 -0.92 -17.42 -9.69
N GLN A 50 -2.10 -17.45 -10.31
CA GLN A 50 -2.67 -18.67 -10.87
C GLN A 50 -2.02 -19.10 -12.19
N LYS A 51 -1.61 -18.18 -13.04
CA LYS A 51 -1.19 -18.45 -14.42
C LYS A 51 0.28 -18.12 -14.70
N GLY A 52 0.98 -17.53 -13.74
CA GLY A 52 2.36 -17.09 -13.91
C GLY A 52 2.51 -15.77 -14.70
N ASP A 53 3.75 -15.34 -14.85
CA ASP A 53 4.08 -14.02 -15.44
C ASP A 53 3.72 -13.87 -16.92
N THR A 54 3.45 -14.96 -17.62
CA THR A 54 3.10 -14.96 -19.06
C THR A 54 1.79 -14.23 -19.36
N VAL A 55 0.93 -14.03 -18.36
CA VAL A 55 -0.34 -13.28 -18.51
C VAL A 55 -0.16 -11.77 -18.41
N LEU A 56 1.01 -11.27 -17.97
CA LEU A 56 1.26 -9.84 -17.77
C LEU A 56 0.90 -8.96 -18.97
N PRO A 57 1.27 -9.29 -20.23
CA PRO A 57 0.90 -8.47 -21.38
C PRO A 57 -0.62 -8.32 -21.55
N GLN A 58 -1.38 -9.36 -21.23
CA GLN A 58 -2.85 -9.36 -21.35
C GLN A 58 -3.50 -8.51 -20.26
N LEU A 59 -2.87 -8.40 -19.08
CA LEU A 59 -3.35 -7.63 -17.94
C LEU A 59 -2.97 -6.14 -18.00
N MET A 60 -2.09 -5.72 -18.92
CA MET A 60 -1.59 -4.32 -18.95
C MET A 60 -2.72 -3.30 -19.05
N LYS A 61 -3.76 -3.54 -19.85
CA LYS A 61 -4.91 -2.64 -19.94
C LYS A 61 -5.62 -2.49 -18.60
N GLN A 62 -5.78 -3.59 -17.86
CA GLN A 62 -6.40 -3.61 -16.53
C GLN A 62 -5.58 -2.80 -15.54
N PHE A 63 -4.26 -3.02 -15.48
CA PHE A 63 -3.36 -2.28 -14.57
C PHE A 63 -3.25 -0.80 -14.93
N LEU A 64 -3.23 -0.43 -16.22
CA LEU A 64 -3.26 0.97 -16.64
C LEU A 64 -4.57 1.65 -16.26
N THR A 65 -5.70 0.96 -16.40
CA THR A 65 -7.01 1.47 -15.94
C THR A 65 -7.00 1.66 -14.42
N ALA A 66 -6.49 0.68 -13.67
CA ALA A 66 -6.37 0.77 -12.21
C ALA A 66 -5.47 1.93 -11.78
N SER A 67 -4.33 2.12 -12.45
CA SER A 67 -3.42 3.24 -12.19
C SER A 67 -4.08 4.60 -12.44
N CYS A 68 -4.86 4.72 -13.53
CA CYS A 68 -5.62 5.95 -13.80
C CYS A 68 -6.65 6.24 -12.68
N LEU A 69 -7.44 5.23 -12.28
CA LEU A 69 -8.39 5.35 -11.17
C LEU A 69 -7.70 5.67 -9.85
N SER A 70 -6.53 5.08 -9.60
CA SER A 70 -5.69 5.37 -8.44
C SER A 70 -5.23 6.82 -8.41
N GLY A 71 -4.80 7.37 -9.56
CA GLY A 71 -4.47 8.79 -9.69
C GLY A 71 -5.67 9.70 -9.40
N MET A 72 -6.88 9.31 -9.86
CA MET A 72 -8.11 10.03 -9.52
C MET A 72 -8.43 9.92 -8.02
N ALA A 73 -8.22 8.76 -7.41
CA ALA A 73 -8.44 8.56 -5.97
C ALA A 73 -7.52 9.46 -5.15
N VAL A 74 -6.20 9.44 -5.40
CA VAL A 74 -5.23 10.22 -4.61
C VAL A 74 -5.41 11.73 -4.81
N ASN A 75 -5.82 12.17 -5.97
CA ASN A 75 -6.12 13.58 -6.23
C ASN A 75 -7.30 14.09 -5.38
N ASN A 76 -8.30 13.25 -5.14
CA ASN A 76 -9.49 13.58 -4.36
C ASN A 76 -9.37 13.25 -2.87
N GLY A 77 -8.79 12.09 -2.52
CA GLY A 77 -8.70 11.58 -1.15
C GLY A 77 -7.36 11.81 -0.46
N GLY A 78 -6.31 12.09 -1.25
CA GLY A 78 -4.95 12.29 -0.74
C GLY A 78 -4.23 10.98 -0.42
N ALA A 79 -2.92 11.09 -0.19
CA ALA A 79 -2.07 10.04 0.38
C ALA A 79 -1.93 10.23 1.88
N GLY A 80 -1.35 9.25 2.58
CA GLY A 80 -1.26 9.20 4.03
C GLY A 80 0.10 8.73 4.56
N PRO A 81 0.11 8.04 5.73
CA PRO A 81 1.33 7.60 6.40
C PRO A 81 2.24 6.66 5.60
N VAL A 82 1.69 5.80 4.74
CA VAL A 82 2.51 4.93 3.86
C VAL A 82 3.41 5.79 2.99
N HIS A 83 2.85 6.81 2.34
CA HIS A 83 3.62 7.75 1.53
C HIS A 83 4.53 8.65 2.37
N ALA A 84 4.09 9.06 3.56
CA ALA A 84 4.92 9.85 4.46
C ALA A 84 6.22 9.12 4.83
N LEU A 85 6.11 7.84 5.13
CA LEU A 85 7.24 6.96 5.45
C LEU A 85 8.10 6.61 4.20
N ALA A 86 7.48 6.51 3.03
CA ALA A 86 8.18 6.12 1.81
C ALA A 86 9.15 7.19 1.28
N TYR A 87 8.85 8.48 1.43
CA TYR A 87 9.68 9.55 0.85
C TYR A 87 11.13 9.54 1.33
N PRO A 88 11.44 9.47 2.64
CA PRO A 88 12.83 9.45 3.09
C PRO A 88 13.61 8.21 2.64
N LEU A 89 12.94 7.07 2.39
CA LEU A 89 13.63 5.89 1.83
C LEU A 89 14.17 6.16 0.42
N GLY A 90 13.43 6.89 -0.38
CA GLY A 90 13.90 7.33 -1.70
C GLY A 90 15.02 8.35 -1.61
N GLU A 91 14.89 9.31 -0.69
CA GLU A 91 15.85 10.41 -0.51
C GLU A 91 17.21 9.92 0.04
N VAL A 92 17.20 9.04 1.04
CA VAL A 92 18.40 8.63 1.77
C VAL A 92 19.00 7.32 1.26
N TYR A 93 18.13 6.33 0.97
CA TYR A 93 18.55 4.97 0.61
C TYR A 93 18.39 4.65 -0.87
N HIS A 94 18.03 5.66 -1.69
CA HIS A 94 17.87 5.54 -3.15
C HIS A 94 16.95 4.39 -3.58
N MET A 95 15.96 4.07 -2.76
CA MET A 95 14.90 3.13 -3.11
C MET A 95 13.94 3.78 -4.11
N SER A 96 13.45 3.03 -5.09
CA SER A 96 12.41 3.56 -5.98
C SER A 96 11.12 3.80 -5.20
N HIS A 97 10.30 4.78 -5.62
CA HIS A 97 9.11 5.18 -4.87
C HIS A 97 8.17 4.00 -4.55
N GLY A 98 7.80 3.20 -5.56
CA GLY A 98 6.93 2.04 -5.31
C GLY A 98 7.58 0.93 -4.48
N GLU A 99 8.92 0.80 -4.50
CA GLU A 99 9.64 -0.08 -3.58
C GLU A 99 9.54 0.43 -2.14
N SER A 100 9.62 1.74 -1.94
CA SER A 100 9.46 2.37 -0.62
C SER A 100 8.02 2.23 -0.09
N ILE A 101 7.01 2.43 -0.95
CA ILE A 101 5.59 2.19 -0.62
C ILE A 101 5.39 0.74 -0.16
N TYR A 102 6.00 -0.22 -0.84
CA TYR A 102 5.86 -1.63 -0.51
C TYR A 102 6.30 -1.95 0.92
N GLN A 103 7.34 -1.28 1.44
CA GLN A 103 7.84 -1.53 2.79
C GLN A 103 6.78 -1.26 3.86
N PHE A 104 5.97 -0.21 3.67
CA PHE A 104 5.09 0.30 4.70
C PHE A 104 3.61 -0.01 4.49
N LEU A 105 3.20 -0.48 3.30
CA LEU A 105 1.78 -0.67 3.00
C LEU A 105 1.10 -1.62 3.99
N VAL A 106 1.58 -2.84 4.11
CA VAL A 106 0.98 -3.84 5.02
C VAL A 106 1.17 -3.47 6.49
N PRO A 107 2.37 -3.07 6.95
CA PRO A 107 2.57 -2.66 8.34
C PRO A 107 1.65 -1.52 8.81
N VAL A 108 1.44 -0.49 7.98
CA VAL A 108 0.54 0.62 8.30
C VAL A 108 -0.92 0.15 8.37
N LEU A 109 -1.36 -0.72 7.45
CA LEU A 109 -2.72 -1.27 7.49
C LEU A 109 -2.96 -2.12 8.76
N LYS A 110 -1.98 -2.92 9.18
CA LYS A 110 -2.03 -3.67 10.44
C LYS A 110 -2.06 -2.76 11.67
N HIS A 111 -1.30 -1.66 11.63
CA HIS A 111 -1.39 -0.64 12.68
C HIS A 111 -2.82 -0.07 12.74
N TYR A 112 -3.45 0.27 11.63
CA TYR A 112 -4.82 0.76 11.63
C TYR A 112 -5.80 -0.25 12.24
N GLU A 113 -5.68 -1.53 11.87
CA GLU A 113 -6.50 -2.59 12.44
C GLU A 113 -6.37 -2.70 13.96
N SER A 114 -5.16 -2.54 14.49
CA SER A 114 -4.91 -2.56 15.93
C SER A 114 -5.53 -1.39 16.71
N LYS A 115 -5.84 -0.28 16.02
CA LYS A 115 -6.36 0.94 16.64
C LYS A 115 -7.85 1.16 16.40
N ASN A 116 -8.35 0.87 15.21
CA ASN A 116 -9.72 1.21 14.84
C ASN A 116 -10.23 0.31 13.70
N ASP A 117 -11.04 -0.67 14.01
CA ASP A 117 -11.72 -1.52 13.03
C ASP A 117 -13.04 -0.88 12.54
N GLY A 118 -12.95 0.34 12.01
CA GLY A 118 -14.10 1.08 11.49
C GLY A 118 -14.63 0.55 10.15
N LYS A 119 -15.77 1.10 9.71
CA LYS A 119 -16.50 0.65 8.51
C LYS A 119 -15.59 0.46 7.28
N TYR A 120 -14.83 1.49 6.91
CA TYR A 120 -14.03 1.46 5.68
C TYR A 120 -12.87 0.46 5.76
N LEU A 121 -12.30 0.25 6.94
CA LEU A 121 -11.25 -0.76 7.11
C LEU A 121 -11.82 -2.18 6.97
N ARG A 122 -13.02 -2.44 7.53
CA ARG A 122 -13.71 -3.72 7.35
C ARG A 122 -14.04 -3.98 5.89
N GLU A 123 -14.61 -3.00 5.19
CA GLU A 123 -14.91 -3.12 3.75
C GLU A 123 -13.64 -3.41 2.93
N LEU A 124 -12.52 -2.77 3.26
CA LEU A 124 -11.24 -3.05 2.61
C LEU A 124 -10.75 -4.48 2.90
N LYS A 125 -10.82 -4.92 4.16
CA LYS A 125 -10.47 -6.30 4.54
C LYS A 125 -11.32 -7.33 3.79
N ASP A 126 -12.62 -7.09 3.70
CA ASP A 126 -13.54 -7.99 2.99
C ASP A 126 -13.23 -8.06 1.50
N LEU A 127 -12.90 -6.92 0.87
CA LEU A 127 -12.45 -6.90 -0.51
C LEU A 127 -11.15 -7.71 -0.71
N ILE A 128 -10.16 -7.52 0.16
CA ILE A 128 -8.90 -8.26 0.10
C ILE A 128 -9.16 -9.77 0.24
N ARG A 129 -9.97 -10.20 1.21
CA ARG A 129 -10.33 -11.61 1.43
C ARG A 129 -10.96 -12.27 0.21
N ILE A 130 -11.80 -11.54 -0.55
CA ILE A 130 -12.39 -12.06 -1.79
C ILE A 130 -11.28 -12.49 -2.76
N TYR A 131 -10.25 -11.67 -2.95
CA TYR A 131 -9.17 -11.97 -3.87
C TYR A 131 -8.15 -12.96 -3.33
N LEU A 132 -7.92 -12.99 -2.01
CA LEU A 132 -7.11 -14.04 -1.39
C LEU A 132 -7.72 -15.42 -1.62
N ARG A 133 -9.02 -15.59 -1.33
CA ARG A 133 -9.75 -16.84 -1.61
C ARG A 133 -9.71 -17.21 -3.09
N LYS A 134 -9.91 -16.23 -3.97
CA LYS A 134 -9.81 -16.44 -5.41
C LYS A 134 -8.42 -16.89 -5.84
N ALA A 135 -7.37 -16.40 -5.19
CA ALA A 135 -5.98 -16.81 -5.43
C ALA A 135 -5.61 -18.16 -4.76
N GLY A 136 -6.49 -18.73 -3.94
CA GLY A 136 -6.19 -19.94 -3.16
C GLY A 136 -5.26 -19.67 -1.97
N LEU A 137 -5.24 -18.44 -1.46
CA LEU A 137 -4.43 -18.03 -0.30
C LEU A 137 -5.27 -18.02 0.98
N ASP A 138 -4.58 -18.14 2.13
CA ASP A 138 -5.21 -17.98 3.44
C ASP A 138 -5.77 -16.55 3.59
N ASP A 139 -7.01 -16.43 4.02
CA ASP A 139 -7.74 -15.19 4.22
C ASP A 139 -8.13 -14.93 5.68
N ALA A 140 -7.61 -15.70 6.62
CA ALA A 140 -7.89 -15.53 8.05
C ALA A 140 -7.49 -14.13 8.53
N ASP A 141 -6.26 -13.69 8.18
CA ASP A 141 -5.82 -12.29 8.33
C ASP A 141 -5.68 -11.65 6.95
N ALA A 142 -6.53 -10.65 6.65
CA ALA A 142 -6.58 -10.01 5.35
C ALA A 142 -5.26 -9.30 4.99
N PHE A 143 -4.59 -8.67 5.95
CA PHE A 143 -3.39 -7.90 5.69
C PHE A 143 -2.13 -8.79 5.64
N ASP A 144 -2.05 -9.83 6.47
CA ASP A 144 -0.99 -10.83 6.33
C ASP A 144 -1.13 -11.59 5.00
N GLY A 145 -2.35 -11.97 4.63
CA GLY A 145 -2.64 -12.56 3.32
C GLY A 145 -2.26 -11.64 2.15
N LEU A 146 -2.54 -10.34 2.26
CA LEU A 146 -2.08 -9.35 1.28
C LEU A 146 -0.55 -9.33 1.17
N GLY A 147 0.15 -9.35 2.30
CA GLY A 147 1.62 -9.43 2.33
C GLY A 147 2.15 -10.68 1.61
N VAL A 148 1.52 -11.83 1.84
CA VAL A 148 1.85 -13.08 1.13
C VAL A 148 1.60 -12.94 -0.36
N MET A 149 0.44 -12.42 -0.76
CA MET A 149 0.09 -12.17 -2.17
C MET A 149 1.14 -11.31 -2.87
N LEU A 150 1.52 -10.19 -2.28
CA LEU A 150 2.52 -9.27 -2.82
C LEU A 150 3.89 -9.94 -2.98
N ASN A 151 4.33 -10.68 -1.95
CA ASN A 151 5.62 -11.40 -1.97
C ASN A 151 5.67 -12.53 -3.02
N MET A 152 4.54 -13.20 -3.30
CA MET A 152 4.47 -14.21 -4.37
C MET A 152 4.68 -13.60 -5.76
N ILE A 153 4.24 -12.37 -5.97
CA ILE A 153 4.42 -11.68 -7.26
C ILE A 153 5.85 -11.17 -7.39
N TYR A 154 6.34 -10.45 -6.38
CA TYR A 154 7.70 -9.95 -6.34
C TYR A 154 8.14 -9.72 -4.88
N PRO A 155 9.14 -10.46 -4.36
CA PRO A 155 9.59 -10.32 -2.99
C PRO A 155 10.10 -8.91 -2.68
N ALA A 156 9.70 -8.37 -1.53
CA ALA A 156 10.23 -7.11 -1.03
C ALA A 156 11.70 -7.26 -0.64
N ARG A 157 12.53 -6.28 -0.99
CA ARG A 157 13.89 -6.16 -0.45
C ARG A 157 13.80 -5.64 1.00
N ARG A 158 14.55 -6.23 1.91
CA ARG A 158 14.56 -5.77 3.31
C ARG A 158 15.22 -4.39 3.43
N LEU A 159 14.79 -3.54 4.35
CA LEU A 159 15.37 -2.22 4.60
C LEU A 159 16.88 -2.30 4.93
N ARG A 160 17.28 -3.34 5.67
CA ARG A 160 18.70 -3.61 5.96
C ARG A 160 19.52 -3.85 4.68
N GLU A 161 18.97 -4.51 3.69
CA GLU A 161 19.62 -4.74 2.39
C GLU A 161 19.71 -3.45 1.56
N ALA A 162 18.86 -2.47 1.85
CA ALA A 162 18.94 -1.13 1.30
C ALA A 162 19.96 -0.23 2.03
N GLY A 163 20.54 -0.71 3.14
CA GLY A 163 21.54 -0.01 3.93
C GLY A 163 21.04 0.65 5.21
N MET A 164 19.73 0.57 5.51
CA MET A 164 19.16 1.12 6.74
C MET A 164 19.62 0.31 7.95
N GLN A 165 20.09 1.01 8.98
CA GLN A 165 20.50 0.43 10.25
C GLN A 165 19.46 0.73 11.34
N GLU A 166 19.49 -0.02 12.44
CA GLU A 166 18.60 0.22 13.58
C GLU A 166 18.78 1.64 14.17
N SER A 167 20.01 2.15 14.17
CA SER A 167 20.33 3.52 14.60
C SER A 167 19.64 4.61 13.76
N ASP A 168 19.22 4.29 12.54
CA ASP A 168 18.61 5.25 11.63
C ASP A 168 17.10 5.41 11.89
N ILE A 169 16.49 4.49 12.62
CA ILE A 169 15.02 4.47 12.85
C ILE A 169 14.55 5.76 13.55
N ALA A 170 15.22 6.17 14.62
CA ALA A 170 14.81 7.35 15.37
C ALA A 170 14.97 8.66 14.57
N PRO A 171 16.11 8.96 13.93
CA PRO A 171 16.24 10.15 13.08
C PRO A 171 15.32 10.11 11.86
N PHE A 172 15.12 8.94 11.24
CA PHE A 172 14.16 8.73 10.15
C PHE A 172 12.74 9.13 10.58
N THR A 173 12.29 8.59 11.70
CA THR A 173 10.95 8.90 12.23
C THR A 173 10.82 10.38 12.58
N ALA A 174 11.81 10.98 13.22
CA ALA A 174 11.80 12.41 13.54
C ALA A 174 11.65 13.27 12.29
N ASN A 175 12.38 12.95 11.22
CA ASN A 175 12.28 13.64 9.92
C ASN A 175 10.87 13.51 9.33
N VAL A 176 10.29 12.31 9.29
CA VAL A 176 8.91 12.09 8.78
C VAL A 176 7.90 12.96 9.53
N PHE A 177 7.97 12.98 10.85
CA PHE A 177 7.01 13.76 11.66
C PHE A 177 7.25 15.27 11.61
N ALA A 178 8.47 15.73 11.31
CA ALA A 178 8.73 17.14 11.07
C ALA A 178 8.22 17.61 9.69
N GLU A 179 8.48 16.83 8.63
CA GLU A 179 8.34 17.28 7.26
C GLU A 179 7.04 16.81 6.55
N LYS A 180 6.42 15.73 7.00
CA LYS A 180 5.31 15.10 6.28
C LYS A 180 3.97 15.20 7.02
N GLN A 181 3.78 16.21 7.86
CA GLN A 181 2.59 16.39 8.72
C GLN A 181 1.27 16.33 7.94
N ARG A 182 1.22 16.91 6.73
CA ARG A 182 0.01 16.87 5.89
C ARG A 182 -0.43 15.46 5.51
N LEU A 183 0.53 14.57 5.26
CA LEU A 183 0.27 13.16 4.93
C LEU A 183 -0.12 12.39 6.19
N LEU A 184 0.57 12.62 7.30
CA LEU A 184 0.25 12.01 8.57
C LEU A 184 -1.15 12.40 9.07
N ALA A 185 -1.60 13.63 8.83
CA ALA A 185 -2.95 14.09 9.17
C ALA A 185 -4.07 13.37 8.40
N ALA A 186 -3.77 12.71 7.27
CA ALA A 186 -4.73 11.91 6.53
C ALA A 186 -4.87 10.47 7.06
N SER A 187 -4.13 10.11 8.10
CA SER A 187 -4.15 8.78 8.71
C SER A 187 -5.56 8.35 9.10
N TYR A 188 -5.91 7.09 8.82
CA TYR A 188 -7.20 6.50 9.17
C TYR A 188 -7.41 6.38 10.69
N ALA A 189 -6.34 6.09 11.42
CA ALA A 189 -6.31 6.01 12.87
C ALA A 189 -5.15 6.86 13.40
N GLU A 190 -5.10 7.06 14.72
CA GLU A 190 -3.99 7.75 15.34
C GLU A 190 -2.65 7.10 14.96
N PHE A 191 -1.70 7.92 14.53
CA PHE A 191 -0.38 7.49 14.08
C PHE A 191 0.69 8.39 14.68
N MET A 192 1.42 7.86 15.65
CA MET A 192 2.38 8.59 16.46
C MET A 192 3.82 8.19 16.14
N PRO A 193 4.85 8.97 16.51
CA PRO A 193 6.26 8.61 16.26
C PRO A 193 6.64 7.21 16.73
N GLN A 194 6.18 6.79 17.92
CA GLN A 194 6.45 5.44 18.43
C GLN A 194 5.82 4.32 17.58
N ASP A 195 4.73 4.60 16.88
CA ASP A 195 4.09 3.63 15.99
C ASP A 195 4.96 3.45 14.73
N ALA A 196 5.47 4.55 14.17
CA ALA A 196 6.39 4.51 13.04
C ALA A 196 7.70 3.79 13.34
N CYS A 197 8.23 3.92 14.58
CA CYS A 197 9.43 3.19 15.00
C CYS A 197 9.22 1.67 15.09
N ARG A 198 7.98 1.20 15.24
CA ARG A 198 7.65 -0.24 15.37
C ARG A 198 7.35 -0.91 14.04
N ILE A 199 6.99 -0.13 13.05
CA ILE A 199 6.70 -0.55 11.68
C ILE A 199 8.01 -0.79 10.93
#